data_1255e62c639d03f49eee1928c20c440a
#
_entry.id   1255e62c639d03f49eee1928c20c440a
#
_cell.length_a   1.000
_cell.length_b   1.000
_cell.length_c   1.000
_cell.angle_alpha   90.00
_cell.angle_beta   90.00
_cell.angle_gamma   90.00
#
_symmetry.space_group_name_H-M   'P 1'
#
loop_
_entity.id
_entity.type
_entity.pdbx_description
1 polymer ?
#
loop_
_entity_poly.entity_id
_entity_poly.type
_entity_poly.pdbx_seq_one_letter_code
_entity_poly.pdbx_strand_id
1 'polypeptide(L)' 'TGYEIDVYRDVEVGEEEDVPLSEFLDEIDDWIIDVFKQIGCDTAKSVLELDVKELSKRTDLEESTIEEVQNILKSEFDNN' A
#
# COMPACT_ATOMS: atom_id res chain seq x y z
N THR A 1 -8.70 -3.74 -35.25
CA THR A 1 -8.98 -2.90 -34.65
C THR A 1 -9.60 -3.03 -33.33
N GLY A 2 -10.29 -2.79 -32.79
CA GLY A 2 -10.84 -2.78 -31.52
C GLY A 2 -10.04 -3.28 -30.41
N TYR A 3 -8.90 -3.76 -30.73
CA TYR A 3 -8.18 -4.35 -29.73
C TYR A 3 -7.64 -3.45 -28.77
N GLU A 4 -7.44 -2.37 -29.09
CA GLU A 4 -6.85 -1.52 -28.19
C GLU A 4 -7.68 -1.41 -26.99
N ILE A 5 -8.85 -1.80 -27.08
CA ILE A 5 -9.67 -1.73 -25.97
C ILE A 5 -9.22 -2.48 -24.80
N ASP A 6 -8.62 -3.56 -25.02
CA ASP A 6 -8.26 -4.39 -23.95
C ASP A 6 -7.33 -3.78 -23.02
N VAL A 7 -6.60 -2.93 -23.51
CA VAL A 7 -5.56 -2.41 -22.72
C VAL A 7 -5.95 -1.84 -21.42
N TYR A 8 -6.92 -1.03 -21.37
CA TYR A 8 -7.17 -0.44 -20.13
C TYR A 8 -7.85 -1.27 -19.13
N ARG A 9 -8.33 -2.37 -19.49
CA ARG A 9 -8.90 -3.20 -18.50
C ARG A 9 -7.95 -3.60 -17.45
N ASP A 10 -6.71 -3.72 -17.80
CA ASP A 10 -5.72 -4.10 -16.83
C ASP A 10 -5.65 -3.11 -15.71
N VAL A 11 -5.84 -1.88 -16.01
CA VAL A 11 -5.77 -0.87 -15.00
C VAL A 11 -6.89 -1.05 -14.01
N GLU A 12 -8.04 -1.36 -14.48
CA GLU A 12 -9.15 -1.53 -13.59
C GLU A 12 -8.94 -2.66 -12.61
N VAL A 13 -8.35 -3.71 -13.10
CA VAL A 13 -8.09 -4.83 -12.23
C VAL A 13 -7.16 -4.40 -11.12
N GLY A 14 -6.17 -3.62 -11.44
CA GLY A 14 -5.26 -3.17 -10.43
C GLY A 14 -5.95 -2.34 -9.38
N GLU A 15 -6.91 -1.56 -9.77
CA GLU A 15 -7.62 -0.74 -8.80
C GLU A 15 -8.42 -1.56 -7.84
N GLU A 16 -9.00 -2.64 -8.33
CA GLU A 16 -9.80 -3.47 -7.48
C GLU A 16 -9.00 -4.15 -6.41
N GLU A 17 -7.71 -4.32 -6.66
CA GLU A 17 -6.87 -4.98 -5.70
C GLU A 17 -6.31 -4.04 -4.65
N ASP A 18 -6.55 -2.76 -4.80
CA ASP A 18 -6.04 -1.80 -3.84
C ASP A 18 -6.88 -1.84 -2.58
N VAL A 19 -6.22 -2.05 -1.45
CA VAL A 19 -6.90 -2.20 -0.18
C VAL A 19 -6.53 -1.04 0.72
N PRO A 20 -7.51 -0.37 1.33
CA PRO A 20 -7.17 0.74 2.23
C PRO A 20 -6.51 0.23 3.50
N LEU A 21 -5.63 1.04 4.06
CA LEU A 21 -4.92 0.64 5.25
C LEU A 21 -5.86 0.42 6.43
N SER A 22 -7.03 1.02 6.41
CA SER A 22 -7.98 0.82 7.50
C SER A 22 -8.43 -0.63 7.62
N GLU A 23 -8.23 -1.42 6.58
CA GLU A 23 -8.56 -2.84 6.64
C GLU A 23 -7.53 -3.61 7.47
N PHE A 24 -6.41 -2.99 7.78
CA PHE A 24 -5.34 -3.66 8.50
C PHE A 24 -5.23 -3.19 9.95
N LEU A 25 -6.29 -2.64 10.49
CA LEU A 25 -6.25 -2.13 11.86
C LEU A 25 -5.90 -3.20 12.87
N ASP A 26 -6.18 -4.45 12.56
CA ASP A 26 -5.84 -5.55 13.45
C ASP A 26 -4.36 -5.86 13.44
N GLU A 27 -3.68 -5.51 12.36
CA GLU A 27 -2.27 -5.85 12.20
C GLU A 27 -1.37 -4.63 12.25
N ILE A 28 -1.88 -3.48 11.89
CA ILE A 28 -1.10 -2.24 11.90
C ILE A 28 -1.76 -1.27 12.85
N ASP A 29 -0.94 -0.64 13.67
CA ASP A 29 -1.47 0.31 14.66
C ASP A 29 -2.15 1.49 13.99
N ASP A 30 -3.17 2.01 14.68
CA ASP A 30 -3.90 3.17 14.21
C ASP A 30 -2.99 4.33 13.89
N TRP A 31 -2.08 4.63 14.80
CA TRP A 31 -1.24 5.81 14.63
C TRP A 31 -0.32 5.68 13.42
N ILE A 32 0.09 4.45 13.12
CA ILE A 32 0.93 4.23 11.95
C ILE A 32 0.12 4.48 10.69
N ILE A 33 -1.10 3.98 10.67
CA ILE A 33 -1.97 4.19 9.51
C ILE A 33 -2.22 5.67 9.32
N ASP A 34 -2.45 6.38 10.42
CA ASP A 34 -2.69 7.81 10.35
C ASP A 34 -1.49 8.55 9.77
N VAL A 35 -0.29 8.15 10.17
CA VAL A 35 0.92 8.76 9.65
C VAL A 35 1.00 8.56 8.14
N PHE A 36 0.72 7.37 7.67
CA PHE A 36 0.75 7.11 6.23
C PHE A 36 -0.32 7.91 5.49
N LYS A 37 -1.47 8.08 6.10
CA LYS A 37 -2.52 8.88 5.47
C LYS A 37 -2.08 10.32 5.28
N GLN A 38 -1.34 10.83 6.22
CA GLN A 38 -0.90 12.22 6.14
C GLN A 38 0.03 12.46 4.97
N ILE A 39 0.75 11.46 4.54
CA ILE A 39 1.65 11.61 3.40
C ILE A 39 1.01 11.14 2.11
N GLY A 40 -0.28 10.81 2.15
CA GLY A 40 -0.98 10.40 0.94
C GLY A 40 -0.94 8.91 0.66
N CYS A 41 -0.44 8.11 1.58
CA CYS A 41 -0.36 6.66 1.40
C CYS A 41 -1.41 5.97 2.24
N ASP A 42 -2.65 6.17 1.89
CA ASP A 42 -3.73 5.62 2.69
C ASP A 42 -4.20 4.26 2.22
N THR A 43 -3.52 3.67 1.25
CA THR A 43 -3.84 2.32 0.80
C THR A 43 -2.60 1.46 0.81
N ALA A 44 -2.82 0.14 0.84
CA ALA A 44 -1.71 -0.80 0.86
C ALA A 44 -0.83 -0.64 -0.37
N LYS A 45 -1.44 -0.47 -1.50
CA LYS A 45 -0.69 -0.36 -2.75
C LYS A 45 0.19 0.88 -2.73
N SER A 46 -0.34 1.98 -2.23
CA SER A 46 0.44 3.22 -2.17
C SER A 46 1.67 3.06 -1.30
N VAL A 47 1.52 2.36 -0.18
CA VAL A 47 2.66 2.13 0.70
C VAL A 47 3.69 1.25 0.03
N LEU A 48 3.24 0.22 -0.67
CA LEU A 48 4.15 -0.73 -1.29
C LEU A 48 4.86 -0.14 -2.52
N GLU A 49 4.35 0.92 -3.07
CA GLU A 49 4.98 1.54 -4.22
C GLU A 49 6.23 2.32 -3.83
N LEU A 50 6.36 2.66 -2.57
CA LEU A 50 7.51 3.42 -2.09
C LEU A 50 8.46 2.52 -1.32
N ASP A 51 9.73 2.89 -1.33
CA ASP A 51 10.73 2.14 -0.61
C ASP A 51 10.65 2.43 0.88
N VAL A 52 11.24 1.53 1.67
CA VAL A 52 11.31 1.73 3.10
C VAL A 52 11.98 3.07 3.40
N LYS A 53 13.06 3.36 2.71
CA LYS A 53 13.78 4.59 2.96
C LYS A 53 12.94 5.82 2.64
N GLU A 54 12.20 5.75 1.54
CA GLU A 54 11.37 6.87 1.16
C GLU A 54 10.26 7.09 2.18
N LEU A 55 9.64 6.01 2.62
CA LEU A 55 8.59 6.12 3.62
C LEU A 55 9.13 6.62 4.94
N SER A 56 10.33 6.19 5.30
CA SER A 56 10.93 6.65 6.54
C SER A 56 11.16 8.16 6.51
N LYS A 57 11.57 8.66 5.36
CA LYS A 57 11.79 10.09 5.23
C LYS A 57 10.50 10.88 5.35
N ARG A 58 9.44 10.34 4.79
CA ARG A 58 8.17 11.05 4.76
C ARG A 58 7.40 10.97 6.06
N THR A 59 7.62 9.90 6.81
CA THR A 59 6.82 9.65 8.00
C THR A 59 7.58 9.79 9.30
N ASP A 60 8.90 9.85 9.25
CA ASP A 60 9.73 9.88 10.45
C ASP A 60 9.65 8.59 11.24
N LEU A 61 9.11 7.55 10.66
CA LEU A 61 9.10 6.25 11.29
C LEU A 61 10.42 5.55 11.05
N GLU A 62 10.72 4.59 11.91
CA GLU A 62 11.95 3.82 11.75
C GLU A 62 11.80 2.85 10.58
N GLU A 63 12.91 2.55 9.94
CA GLU A 63 12.86 1.66 8.79
C GLU A 63 12.34 0.28 9.18
N SER A 64 12.69 -0.19 10.37
CA SER A 64 12.20 -1.51 10.78
C SER A 64 10.69 -1.50 10.95
N THR A 65 10.14 -0.41 11.46
CA THR A 65 8.69 -0.30 11.57
C THR A 65 8.04 -0.34 10.21
N ILE A 66 8.62 0.37 9.26
CA ILE A 66 8.06 0.41 7.92
C ILE A 66 8.19 -0.94 7.24
N GLU A 67 9.31 -1.62 7.44
CA GLU A 67 9.48 -2.94 6.88
C GLU A 67 8.41 -3.89 7.38
N GLU A 68 8.11 -3.79 8.65
CA GLU A 68 7.09 -4.63 9.23
C GLU A 68 5.75 -4.38 8.57
N VAL A 69 5.40 -3.12 8.39
CA VAL A 69 4.16 -2.77 7.74
C VAL A 69 4.14 -3.29 6.31
N GLN A 70 5.22 -3.10 5.59
CA GLN A 70 5.26 -3.56 4.20
C GLN A 70 5.16 -5.07 4.12
N ASN A 71 5.77 -5.78 5.07
CA ASN A 71 5.67 -7.23 5.07
C ASN A 71 4.23 -7.68 5.30
N ILE A 72 3.52 -7.01 6.19
CA ILE A 72 2.12 -7.32 6.43
C ILE A 72 1.32 -7.12 5.15
N LEU A 73 1.54 -6.00 4.49
CA LEU A 73 0.79 -5.69 3.29
C LEU A 73 1.14 -6.64 2.15
N LYS A 74 2.41 -6.96 2.00
CA LYS A 74 2.82 -7.89 0.96
C LYS A 74 2.22 -9.27 1.18
N SER A 75 2.17 -9.68 2.43
CA SER A 75 1.62 -10.99 2.74
C SER A 75 0.16 -11.06 2.32
N GLU A 76 -0.55 -9.97 2.49
CA GLU A 76 -1.95 -9.95 2.11
C GLU A 76 -2.11 -10.18 0.62
N PHE A 77 -1.27 -9.54 -0.18
CA PHE A 77 -1.36 -9.70 -1.63
C PHE A 77 -0.78 -11.02 -2.10
N ASP A 78 0.22 -11.51 -1.41
CA ASP A 78 0.85 -12.77 -1.81
C ASP A 78 -0.03 -13.97 -1.57
N ASN A 79 -0.92 -13.87 -0.62
CA ASN A 79 -1.78 -14.98 -0.30
C ASN A 79 -2.80 -15.29 -1.36
N ASN A 80 -2.91 -14.49 -2.33
CA ASN A 80 -3.80 -14.76 -3.40
C ASN A 80 -3.13 -15.61 -4.45
#